data_d00f49d38fd6e3a7386f5c28a036f9ee
#
_entry.id   d00f49d38fd6e3a7386f5c28a036f9ee
#
_cell.length_a   1.000
_cell.length_b   1.000
_cell.length_c   1.000
_cell.angle_alpha   90.00
_cell.angle_beta   90.00
_cell.angle_gamma   90.00
#
_symmetry.space_group_name_H-M   'P 1'
#
loop_
_entity.id
_entity.type
_entity.pdbx_description
1 polymer ?
#
loop_
_entity_poly.entity_id
_entity_poly.type
_entity_poly.pdbx_seq_one_letter_code
_entity_poly.pdbx_strand_id
1 'polypeptide(L)'
;MDEITNTGVSLVNNTLQQLEDRRQRILDGGVNCIPSPFGRFIDDFYGIEQSTYYVVTSFTKGGKSQFTSFVFLYRTIMYSYFTKADIDFKIIYFNLEETKERILQRFMSWLLYRFSKGAIRVSPKELRSTTNPIDDSIIDRLRQPDIQNILEYFEEHVIFPTESPNPTGIYKFCRQYAEDHGTVHTKSVRIKDELGQLQDTEVFESYEQDNPNEYRMIIVDTVNLIDTERGMKLKDSIDKLSEYEAKYLRNRYHYSIINIQQQAFESEGNESFKLGRVRPSAVGLGDSRYTSRDKR
;
A
#
# COMPACT_ATOMS: atom_id res chain seq x y z
N MET A 1 -1.35 -17.41 -39.64
CA MET A 1 -2.75 -17.20 -39.25
C MET A 1 -3.17 -18.40 -38.40
N ASP A 2 -2.59 -18.64 -37.24
CA ASP A 2 -2.97 -19.77 -36.36
C ASP A 2 -2.19 -19.76 -35.06
N GLU A 3 -2.44 -18.74 -34.18
CA GLU A 3 -1.94 -18.80 -32.79
C GLU A 3 -2.75 -17.95 -31.79
N ILE A 4 -3.99 -17.59 -32.16
CA ILE A 4 -4.85 -16.75 -31.28
C ILE A 4 -5.81 -17.58 -30.42
N THR A 5 -5.89 -18.91 -30.62
CA THR A 5 -6.98 -19.72 -30.06
C THR A 5 -6.68 -20.42 -28.72
N ASN A 6 -5.49 -20.34 -28.17
CA ASN A 6 -5.16 -21.14 -26.98
C ASN A 6 -5.09 -20.34 -25.64
N THR A 7 -5.20 -19.02 -25.68
CA THR A 7 -5.13 -18.18 -24.47
C THR A 7 -6.44 -18.13 -23.67
N GLY A 8 -7.58 -18.31 -24.33
CA GLY A 8 -8.89 -18.18 -23.67
C GLY A 8 -9.23 -19.34 -22.72
N VAL A 9 -8.94 -20.58 -23.13
CA VAL A 9 -9.22 -21.77 -22.31
C VAL A 9 -8.30 -21.81 -21.08
N SER A 10 -7.05 -21.41 -21.25
CA SER A 10 -6.08 -21.30 -20.16
C SER A 10 -6.51 -20.25 -19.13
N LEU A 11 -6.97 -19.07 -19.57
CA LEU A 11 -7.42 -18.00 -18.68
C LEU A 11 -8.63 -18.43 -17.83
N VAL A 12 -9.63 -19.06 -18.47
CA VAL A 12 -10.84 -19.55 -17.76
C VAL A 12 -10.47 -20.59 -16.72
N ASN A 13 -9.66 -21.59 -17.10
CA ASN A 13 -9.25 -22.65 -16.18
C ASN A 13 -8.42 -22.11 -15.02
N ASN A 14 -7.48 -21.21 -15.27
CA ASN A 14 -6.69 -20.57 -14.23
C ASN A 14 -7.58 -19.74 -13.28
N THR A 15 -8.57 -19.02 -13.81
CA THR A 15 -9.50 -18.25 -12.99
C THR A 15 -10.36 -19.17 -12.13
N LEU A 16 -10.89 -20.25 -12.67
CA LEU A 16 -11.65 -21.23 -11.91
C LEU A 16 -10.82 -21.86 -10.80
N GLN A 17 -9.57 -22.23 -11.10
CA GLN A 17 -8.65 -22.75 -10.10
C GLN A 17 -8.41 -21.77 -8.97
N GLN A 18 -8.16 -20.49 -9.28
CA GLN A 18 -8.01 -19.44 -8.27
C GLN A 18 -9.25 -19.29 -7.38
N LEU A 19 -10.46 -19.39 -7.95
CA LEU A 19 -11.70 -19.34 -7.18
C LEU A 19 -11.84 -20.54 -6.25
N GLU A 20 -11.48 -21.73 -6.72
CA GLU A 20 -11.49 -22.98 -5.91
C GLU A 20 -10.46 -22.88 -4.77
N ASP A 21 -9.24 -22.42 -5.05
CA ASP A 21 -8.19 -22.25 -4.05
C ASP A 21 -8.58 -21.23 -2.97
N ARG A 22 -9.15 -20.07 -3.37
CA ARG A 22 -9.67 -19.07 -2.44
C ARG A 22 -10.81 -19.62 -1.57
N ARG A 23 -11.73 -20.39 -2.17
CA ARG A 23 -12.81 -21.07 -1.45
C ARG A 23 -12.26 -22.08 -0.46
N GLN A 24 -11.32 -22.91 -0.89
CA GLN A 24 -10.72 -23.93 -0.03
C GLN A 24 -9.99 -23.31 1.15
N ARG A 25 -9.23 -22.23 0.92
CA ARG A 25 -8.55 -21.49 1.99
C ARG A 25 -9.52 -21.05 3.10
N ILE A 26 -10.71 -20.53 2.74
CA ILE A 26 -11.74 -20.16 3.73
C ILE A 26 -12.28 -21.40 4.47
N LEU A 27 -12.50 -22.52 3.78
CA LEU A 27 -12.97 -23.77 4.39
C LEU A 27 -11.95 -24.34 5.39
N ASP A 28 -10.66 -24.14 5.12
CA ASP A 28 -9.56 -24.58 5.98
C ASP A 28 -9.30 -23.61 7.14
N GLY A 29 -10.12 -22.57 7.30
CA GLY A 29 -10.01 -21.58 8.37
C GLY A 29 -9.01 -20.46 8.12
N GLY A 30 -8.48 -20.38 6.90
CA GLY A 30 -7.64 -19.27 6.44
C GLY A 30 -8.47 -18.05 6.03
N VAL A 31 -7.81 -17.04 5.46
CA VAL A 31 -8.45 -15.80 5.01
C VAL A 31 -7.95 -15.39 3.63
N ASN A 32 -8.78 -14.65 2.89
CA ASN A 32 -8.42 -14.08 1.59
C ASN A 32 -8.23 -12.56 1.64
N CYS A 33 -8.36 -11.95 2.81
CA CYS A 33 -8.05 -10.53 3.02
C CYS A 33 -7.73 -10.26 4.50
N ILE A 34 -7.02 -9.19 4.80
CA ILE A 34 -6.93 -8.64 6.16
C ILE A 34 -8.22 -7.85 6.40
N PRO A 35 -9.10 -8.27 7.33
CA PRO A 35 -10.45 -7.75 7.43
C PRO A 35 -10.53 -6.25 7.72
N SER A 36 -11.48 -5.56 7.10
CA SER A 36 -11.80 -4.16 7.37
C SER A 36 -12.06 -3.93 8.87
N PRO A 37 -11.52 -2.86 9.47
CA PRO A 37 -11.83 -2.50 10.85
C PRO A 37 -13.23 -1.89 11.03
N PHE A 38 -13.96 -1.62 9.95
CA PHE A 38 -15.22 -0.89 9.96
C PHE A 38 -16.40 -1.76 9.54
N GLY A 39 -17.23 -2.18 10.48
CA GLY A 39 -18.37 -3.04 10.18
C GLY A 39 -19.40 -2.45 9.22
N ARG A 40 -19.56 -1.11 9.20
CA ARG A 40 -20.47 -0.42 8.26
C ARG A 40 -19.91 -0.23 6.85
N PHE A 41 -18.62 -0.50 6.68
CA PHE A 41 -17.90 -0.28 5.43
C PHE A 41 -17.58 -1.61 4.75
N ILE A 42 -18.03 -2.71 5.34
CA ILE A 42 -17.65 -4.06 4.91
C ILE A 42 -18.20 -4.39 3.52
N ASP A 43 -19.35 -3.85 3.15
CA ASP A 43 -19.97 -4.10 1.84
C ASP A 43 -19.19 -3.41 0.69
N ASP A 44 -18.54 -2.29 0.97
CA ASP A 44 -17.73 -1.54 0.02
C ASP A 44 -16.23 -1.88 0.10
N PHE A 45 -15.78 -2.32 1.28
CA PHE A 45 -14.39 -2.62 1.58
C PHE A 45 -14.30 -3.78 2.57
N TYR A 46 -14.25 -4.99 2.06
CA TYR A 46 -14.12 -6.22 2.88
C TYR A 46 -12.83 -6.24 3.69
N GLY A 47 -11.78 -5.68 3.14
CA GLY A 47 -10.46 -5.65 3.75
C GLY A 47 -9.35 -5.41 2.72
N ILE A 48 -8.11 -5.68 3.14
CA ILE A 48 -6.94 -5.55 2.28
C ILE A 48 -6.72 -6.89 1.61
N GLU A 49 -6.86 -6.90 0.28
CA GLU A 49 -6.56 -8.06 -0.57
C GLU A 49 -5.18 -7.91 -1.21
N GLN A 50 -4.57 -9.04 -1.56
CA GLN A 50 -3.33 -9.03 -2.37
C GLN A 50 -3.60 -8.47 -3.77
N SER A 51 -2.58 -7.89 -4.39
CA SER A 51 -2.62 -7.38 -5.78
C SER A 51 -3.72 -6.37 -6.04
N THR A 52 -4.06 -5.55 -5.05
CA THR A 52 -5.15 -4.57 -5.14
C THR A 52 -4.61 -3.15 -5.06
N TYR A 53 -5.26 -2.25 -5.81
CA TYR A 53 -4.88 -0.83 -5.88
C TYR A 53 -5.88 0.02 -5.10
N TYR A 54 -5.42 0.69 -4.04
CA TYR A 54 -6.22 1.56 -3.18
C TYR A 54 -5.78 3.00 -3.34
N VAL A 55 -6.73 3.91 -3.44
CA VAL A 55 -6.47 5.36 -3.39
C VAL A 55 -7.26 5.95 -2.24
N VAL A 56 -6.55 6.52 -1.28
CA VAL A 56 -7.12 7.27 -0.16
C VAL A 56 -7.02 8.75 -0.47
N THR A 57 -8.16 9.39 -0.63
CA THR A 57 -8.21 10.82 -0.96
C THR A 57 -9.15 11.59 -0.06
N SER A 58 -8.77 12.80 0.28
CA SER A 58 -9.63 13.79 0.92
C SER A 58 -9.04 15.20 0.76
N PHE A 59 -9.77 16.19 1.22
CA PHE A 59 -9.28 17.56 1.33
C PHE A 59 -8.16 17.67 2.37
N THR A 60 -7.48 18.81 2.36
CA THR A 60 -6.45 19.15 3.36
C THR A 60 -7.04 19.01 4.77
N LYS A 61 -6.28 18.40 5.69
CA LYS A 61 -6.71 18.11 7.07
C LYS A 61 -7.93 17.18 7.20
N GLY A 62 -8.33 16.48 6.14
CA GLY A 62 -9.45 15.53 6.16
C GLY A 62 -9.12 14.17 6.78
N GLY A 63 -7.96 14.01 7.42
CA GLY A 63 -7.61 12.79 8.16
C GLY A 63 -7.06 11.64 7.30
N LYS A 64 -6.61 11.89 6.05
CA LYS A 64 -6.08 10.86 5.13
C LYS A 64 -5.03 9.96 5.79
N SER A 65 -3.95 10.55 6.26
CA SER A 65 -2.83 9.80 6.84
C SER A 65 -3.23 9.05 8.11
N GLN A 66 -4.16 9.61 8.91
CA GLN A 66 -4.70 8.91 10.08
C GLN A 66 -5.55 7.71 9.68
N PHE A 67 -6.43 7.87 8.69
CA PHE A 67 -7.24 6.78 8.15
C PHE A 67 -6.33 5.68 7.58
N THR A 68 -5.36 6.06 6.74
CA THR A 68 -4.42 5.12 6.11
C THR A 68 -3.59 4.39 7.16
N SER A 69 -3.02 5.11 8.13
CA SER A 69 -2.27 4.48 9.23
C SER A 69 -3.14 3.50 10.01
N PHE A 70 -4.39 3.85 10.32
CA PHE A 70 -5.27 2.96 11.06
C PHE A 70 -5.67 1.72 10.27
N VAL A 71 -6.08 1.87 9.00
CA VAL A 71 -6.60 0.77 8.17
C VAL A 71 -5.48 -0.12 7.65
N PHE A 72 -4.45 0.48 7.03
CA PHE A 72 -3.46 -0.26 6.27
C PHE A 72 -2.18 -0.58 7.06
N LEU A 73 -1.91 0.14 8.16
CA LEU A 73 -0.73 -0.10 8.98
C LEU A 73 -1.12 -0.77 10.31
N TYR A 74 -1.85 -0.09 11.19
CA TYR A 74 -2.13 -0.61 12.54
C TYR A 74 -2.99 -1.86 12.51
N ARG A 75 -4.03 -1.87 11.67
CA ARG A 75 -4.92 -3.03 11.54
C ARG A 75 -4.15 -4.25 11.02
N THR A 76 -3.29 -4.06 10.03
CA THR A 76 -2.46 -5.13 9.44
C THR A 76 -1.55 -5.74 10.50
N ILE A 77 -0.77 -4.90 11.21
CA ILE A 77 0.13 -5.34 12.27
C ILE A 77 -0.62 -6.09 13.35
N MET A 78 -1.70 -5.52 13.88
CA MET A 78 -2.46 -6.12 14.97
C MET A 78 -3.17 -7.41 14.53
N TYR A 79 -3.67 -7.45 13.30
CA TYR A 79 -4.34 -8.63 12.79
C TYR A 79 -3.36 -9.79 12.62
N SER A 80 -2.25 -9.57 11.96
CA SER A 80 -1.23 -10.59 11.75
C SER A 80 -0.60 -11.04 13.09
N TYR A 81 -0.30 -10.13 14.00
CA TYR A 81 0.30 -10.44 15.30
C TYR A 81 -0.61 -11.30 16.20
N PHE A 82 -1.91 -11.02 16.23
CA PHE A 82 -2.85 -11.69 17.15
C PHE A 82 -3.65 -12.83 16.53
N THR A 83 -3.73 -12.91 15.20
CA THR A 83 -4.48 -13.98 14.57
C THR A 83 -3.62 -15.20 14.32
N LYS A 84 -4.25 -16.38 14.39
CA LYS A 84 -3.60 -17.64 14.00
C LYS A 84 -3.75 -17.93 12.50
N ALA A 85 -4.38 -17.02 11.75
CA ALA A 85 -4.46 -17.15 10.30
C ALA A 85 -3.04 -17.09 9.72
N ASP A 86 -2.80 -17.92 8.73
CA ASP A 86 -1.51 -17.96 8.00
C ASP A 86 -1.42 -16.76 7.07
N ILE A 87 -1.20 -15.61 7.66
CA ILE A 87 -0.95 -14.33 6.97
C ILE A 87 0.36 -13.77 7.47
N ASP A 88 1.28 -13.60 6.53
CA ASP A 88 2.46 -12.77 6.68
C ASP A 88 2.25 -11.44 5.94
N PHE A 89 3.05 -10.42 6.23
CA PHE A 89 2.99 -9.17 5.49
C PHE A 89 4.33 -8.44 5.48
N LYS A 90 4.51 -7.60 4.46
CA LYS A 90 5.59 -6.64 4.41
C LYS A 90 5.06 -5.31 3.88
N ILE A 91 5.32 -4.23 4.59
CA ILE A 91 4.91 -2.88 4.20
C ILE A 91 6.15 -2.07 3.83
N ILE A 92 6.21 -1.61 2.59
CA ILE A 92 7.20 -0.63 2.12
C ILE A 92 6.51 0.74 2.17
N TYR A 93 6.94 1.58 3.12
CA TYR A 93 6.28 2.86 3.40
C TYR A 93 7.14 4.04 2.96
N PHE A 94 6.78 4.68 1.87
CA PHE A 94 7.38 5.93 1.40
C PHE A 94 6.74 7.12 2.14
N ASN A 95 7.40 7.54 3.23
CA ASN A 95 6.93 8.59 4.14
C ASN A 95 7.41 9.97 3.69
N LEU A 96 6.71 10.59 2.75
CA LEU A 96 7.12 11.85 2.11
C LEU A 96 6.69 13.10 2.89
N GLU A 97 5.64 13.00 3.70
CA GLU A 97 5.10 14.13 4.47
C GLU A 97 5.65 14.18 5.90
N GLU A 98 5.90 13.03 6.52
CA GLU A 98 6.34 12.94 7.91
C GLU A 98 7.55 12.01 8.05
N THR A 99 8.32 12.16 9.13
CA THR A 99 9.42 11.24 9.44
C THR A 99 8.90 9.90 9.98
N LYS A 100 9.69 8.85 9.79
CA LYS A 100 9.36 7.50 10.31
C LYS A 100 9.15 7.49 11.82
N GLU A 101 9.91 8.31 12.56
CA GLU A 101 9.76 8.46 14.02
C GLU A 101 8.38 9.01 14.40
N ARG A 102 7.83 9.95 13.61
CA ARG A 102 6.48 10.49 13.86
C ARG A 102 5.39 9.46 13.58
N ILE A 103 5.58 8.64 12.55
CA ILE A 103 4.67 7.52 12.25
C ILE A 103 4.68 6.53 13.41
N LEU A 104 5.87 6.15 13.90
CA LEU A 104 6.03 5.26 15.04
C LEU A 104 5.43 5.85 16.33
N GLN A 105 5.64 7.14 16.61
CA GLN A 105 5.04 7.82 17.77
C GLN A 105 3.51 7.83 17.73
N ARG A 106 2.90 7.96 16.55
CA ARG A 106 1.45 7.81 16.40
C ARG A 106 0.99 6.39 16.71
N PHE A 107 1.74 5.40 16.28
CA PHE A 107 1.45 4.01 16.60
C PHE A 107 1.59 3.74 18.10
N MET A 108 2.66 4.20 18.74
CA MET A 108 2.85 4.12 20.21
C MET A 108 1.68 4.76 20.97
N SER A 109 1.28 5.98 20.58
CA SER A 109 0.12 6.67 21.17
C SER A 109 -1.17 5.84 21.05
N TRP A 110 -1.39 5.23 19.89
CA TRP A 110 -2.53 4.35 19.66
C TRP A 110 -2.45 3.06 20.48
N LEU A 111 -1.29 2.43 20.60
CA LEU A 111 -1.08 1.24 21.43
C LEU A 111 -1.36 1.53 22.91
N LEU A 112 -0.84 2.63 23.45
CA LEU A 112 -1.13 3.06 24.83
C LEU A 112 -2.64 3.18 25.07
N TYR A 113 -3.35 3.86 24.19
CA TYR A 113 -4.80 3.97 24.26
C TYR A 113 -5.50 2.60 24.20
N ARG A 114 -5.09 1.78 23.26
CA ARG A 114 -5.71 0.45 23.00
C ARG A 114 -5.50 -0.51 24.16
N PHE A 115 -4.27 -0.63 24.66
CA PHE A 115 -3.92 -1.58 25.72
C PHE A 115 -4.32 -1.11 27.12
N SER A 116 -4.53 0.20 27.31
CA SER A 116 -5.14 0.73 28.55
C SER A 116 -6.67 0.78 28.51
N LYS A 117 -7.31 0.28 27.45
CA LYS A 117 -8.76 0.39 27.22
C LYS A 117 -9.26 1.84 27.30
N GLY A 118 -8.45 2.79 26.81
CA GLY A 118 -8.75 4.22 26.76
C GLY A 118 -8.41 5.01 28.03
N ALA A 119 -7.81 4.38 29.04
CA ALA A 119 -7.38 5.07 30.26
C ALA A 119 -6.16 5.97 30.01
N ILE A 120 -5.21 5.53 29.19
CA ILE A 120 -4.03 6.34 28.81
C ILE A 120 -4.34 7.04 27.47
N ARG A 121 -4.39 8.37 27.51
CA ARG A 121 -4.66 9.24 26.34
C ARG A 121 -3.51 10.22 26.18
N VAL A 122 -2.48 9.79 25.51
CA VAL A 122 -1.28 10.61 25.24
C VAL A 122 -1.19 10.83 23.72
N SER A 123 -1.17 12.08 23.31
CA SER A 123 -1.00 12.42 21.90
C SER A 123 0.45 12.20 21.43
N PRO A 124 0.69 12.01 20.12
CA PRO A 124 2.04 11.95 19.58
C PRO A 124 2.88 13.21 19.87
N LYS A 125 2.23 14.37 20.06
CA LYS A 125 2.90 15.61 20.42
C LYS A 125 3.39 15.59 21.87
N GLU A 126 2.59 15.06 22.79
CA GLU A 126 2.97 14.89 24.20
C GLU A 126 4.09 13.85 24.35
N LEU A 127 4.06 12.74 23.60
CA LEU A 127 5.14 11.76 23.58
C LEU A 127 6.52 12.38 23.27
N ARG A 128 6.56 13.46 22.48
CA ARG A 128 7.81 14.16 22.15
C ARG A 128 8.33 15.07 23.25
N SER A 129 7.58 15.26 24.34
CA SER A 129 7.97 16.16 25.46
C SER A 129 8.40 17.55 24.98
N THR A 130 7.69 18.12 23.99
CA THR A 130 8.12 19.37 23.33
C THR A 130 8.09 20.58 24.27
N THR A 131 7.12 20.63 25.17
CA THR A 131 6.96 21.73 26.13
C THR A 131 7.03 21.25 27.58
N ASN A 132 6.44 20.10 27.85
CA ASN A 132 6.44 19.48 29.16
C ASN A 132 7.01 18.07 29.05
N PRO A 133 7.76 17.59 30.05
CA PRO A 133 8.23 16.22 30.06
C PRO A 133 7.03 15.26 30.11
N ILE A 134 7.15 14.15 29.39
CA ILE A 134 6.20 13.06 29.53
C ILE A 134 6.41 12.38 30.88
N ASP A 135 5.33 11.87 31.48
CA ASP A 135 5.40 11.11 32.73
C ASP A 135 6.19 9.79 32.51
N ASP A 136 7.08 9.48 33.48
CA ASP A 136 7.92 8.28 33.42
C ASP A 136 7.09 6.99 33.31
N SER A 137 5.89 6.97 33.92
CA SER A 137 4.97 5.83 33.84
C SER A 137 4.53 5.51 32.41
N ILE A 138 4.49 6.51 31.52
CA ILE A 138 4.17 6.34 30.11
C ILE A 138 5.33 5.64 29.38
N ILE A 139 6.56 6.06 29.67
CA ILE A 139 7.77 5.41 29.12
C ILE A 139 7.85 3.97 29.63
N ASP A 140 7.64 3.75 30.92
CA ASP A 140 7.63 2.41 31.50
C ASP A 140 6.53 1.53 30.90
N ARG A 141 5.35 2.10 30.61
CA ARG A 141 4.26 1.38 29.94
C ARG A 141 4.63 0.96 28.50
N LEU A 142 5.31 1.82 27.75
CA LEU A 142 5.81 1.50 26.41
C LEU A 142 6.88 0.40 26.42
N ARG A 143 7.63 0.27 27.51
CA ARG A 143 8.65 -0.78 27.68
C ARG A 143 8.09 -2.12 28.14
N GLN A 144 6.79 -2.20 28.48
CA GLN A 144 6.21 -3.48 28.87
C GLN A 144 6.16 -4.46 27.69
N PRO A 145 6.39 -5.76 27.92
CA PRO A 145 6.53 -6.76 26.86
C PRO A 145 5.35 -6.84 25.89
N ASP A 146 4.14 -6.60 26.37
CA ASP A 146 2.91 -6.65 25.57
C ASP A 146 2.85 -5.53 24.49
N ILE A 147 3.53 -4.40 24.72
CA ILE A 147 3.68 -3.32 23.73
C ILE A 147 5.00 -3.46 22.99
N GLN A 148 6.09 -3.74 23.71
CA GLN A 148 7.43 -3.82 23.13
C GLN A 148 7.51 -4.87 22.01
N ASN A 149 6.98 -6.06 22.22
CA ASN A 149 6.96 -7.12 21.21
C ASN A 149 6.20 -6.69 19.92
N ILE A 150 5.14 -5.88 20.05
CA ILE A 150 4.41 -5.35 18.88
C ILE A 150 5.25 -4.26 18.17
N LEU A 151 6.00 -3.45 18.90
CA LEU A 151 6.90 -2.46 18.31
C LEU A 151 8.07 -3.12 17.56
N GLU A 152 8.63 -4.19 18.12
CA GLU A 152 9.65 -5.02 17.45
C GLU A 152 9.07 -5.67 16.17
N TYR A 153 7.87 -6.22 16.26
CA TYR A 153 7.16 -6.77 15.10
C TYR A 153 6.88 -5.71 14.04
N PHE A 154 6.56 -4.48 14.43
CA PHE A 154 6.46 -3.34 13.51
C PHE A 154 7.79 -3.09 12.78
N GLU A 155 8.92 -3.04 13.48
CA GLU A 155 10.24 -2.78 12.90
C GLU A 155 10.66 -3.89 11.92
N GLU A 156 10.30 -5.14 12.22
CA GLU A 156 10.60 -6.27 11.36
C GLU A 156 9.82 -6.23 10.04
N HIS A 157 8.55 -5.74 10.07
CA HIS A 157 7.64 -5.85 8.94
C HIS A 157 7.41 -4.56 8.16
N VAL A 158 7.87 -3.41 8.66
CA VAL A 158 7.69 -2.11 8.01
C VAL A 158 9.02 -1.51 7.58
N ILE A 159 9.21 -1.40 6.28
CA ILE A 159 10.43 -0.84 5.67
C ILE A 159 10.17 0.62 5.30
N PHE A 160 11.07 1.50 5.71
CA PHE A 160 11.10 2.91 5.32
C PHE A 160 12.29 3.14 4.39
N PRO A 161 12.10 3.15 3.06
CA PRO A 161 13.17 3.39 2.12
C PRO A 161 13.80 4.77 2.28
N THR A 162 15.12 4.86 2.09
CA THR A 162 15.89 6.10 2.17
C THR A 162 16.29 6.64 0.78
N GLU A 163 16.00 5.87 -0.27
CA GLU A 163 16.28 6.26 -1.64
C GLU A 163 15.35 7.38 -2.11
N SER A 164 15.73 8.02 -3.23
CA SER A 164 14.96 9.10 -3.85
C SER A 164 13.53 8.64 -4.18
N PRO A 165 12.52 9.31 -3.64
CA PRO A 165 11.11 8.94 -3.81
C PRO A 165 10.55 9.42 -5.16
N ASN A 166 11.32 9.33 -6.24
CA ASN A 166 10.80 9.54 -7.60
C ASN A 166 10.20 8.23 -8.16
N PRO A 167 9.38 8.29 -9.22
CA PRO A 167 8.70 7.11 -9.77
C PRO A 167 9.62 5.93 -10.08
N THR A 168 10.77 6.21 -10.70
CA THR A 168 11.74 5.17 -11.05
C THR A 168 12.44 4.61 -9.82
N GLY A 169 12.75 5.42 -8.80
CA GLY A 169 13.35 4.98 -7.53
C GLY A 169 12.39 4.07 -6.77
N ILE A 170 11.13 4.48 -6.61
CA ILE A 170 10.08 3.68 -5.97
C ILE A 170 9.93 2.33 -6.69
N TYR A 171 9.80 2.36 -8.03
CA TYR A 171 9.68 1.15 -8.83
C TYR A 171 10.89 0.21 -8.66
N LYS A 172 12.11 0.74 -8.78
CA LYS A 172 13.34 -0.06 -8.66
C LYS A 172 13.48 -0.70 -7.29
N PHE A 173 13.21 0.05 -6.22
CA PHE A 173 13.27 -0.46 -4.86
C PHE A 173 12.29 -1.62 -4.66
N CYS A 174 11.01 -1.41 -5.01
CA CYS A 174 9.98 -2.43 -4.83
C CYS A 174 10.22 -3.65 -5.73
N ARG A 175 10.68 -3.43 -6.96
CA ARG A 175 11.06 -4.51 -7.87
C ARG A 175 12.21 -5.34 -7.29
N GLN A 176 13.28 -4.69 -6.82
CA GLN A 176 14.43 -5.38 -6.22
C GLN A 176 13.99 -6.20 -5.02
N TYR A 177 13.20 -5.61 -4.12
CA TYR A 177 12.65 -6.35 -2.98
C TYR A 177 11.87 -7.60 -3.42
N ALA A 178 11.03 -7.49 -4.47
CA ALA A 178 10.29 -8.63 -4.99
C ALA A 178 11.24 -9.71 -5.56
N GLU A 179 12.24 -9.31 -6.33
CA GLU A 179 13.21 -10.23 -6.94
C GLU A 179 14.11 -10.91 -5.89
N ASP A 180 14.38 -10.25 -4.77
CA ASP A 180 15.12 -10.84 -3.64
C ASP A 180 14.29 -11.85 -2.82
N HIS A 181 12.95 -11.85 -2.98
CA HIS A 181 12.00 -12.66 -2.22
C HIS A 181 11.05 -13.44 -3.13
N GLY A 182 11.55 -13.89 -4.28
CA GLY A 182 10.78 -14.68 -5.23
C GLY A 182 11.54 -14.91 -6.52
N THR A 183 10.95 -15.69 -7.41
CA THR A 183 11.59 -16.08 -8.66
C THR A 183 10.89 -15.44 -9.86
N VAL A 184 11.66 -14.75 -10.69
CA VAL A 184 11.19 -14.25 -11.99
C VAL A 184 11.45 -15.29 -13.05
N HIS A 185 10.40 -15.71 -13.72
CA HIS A 185 10.49 -16.58 -14.90
C HIS A 185 10.50 -15.72 -16.16
N THR A 186 11.40 -16.06 -17.08
CA THR A 186 11.53 -15.40 -18.37
C THR A 186 11.32 -16.40 -19.49
N LYS A 187 10.92 -15.89 -20.66
CA LYS A 187 10.90 -16.68 -21.91
C LYS A 187 11.64 -15.96 -23.01
N SER A 188 12.32 -16.73 -23.85
CA SER A 188 12.99 -16.19 -25.02
C SER A 188 11.98 -15.95 -26.15
N VAL A 189 11.96 -14.74 -26.69
CA VAL A 189 11.15 -14.34 -27.84
C VAL A 189 12.05 -13.72 -28.90
N ARG A 190 11.75 -13.98 -30.17
CA ARG A 190 12.45 -13.32 -31.27
C ARG A 190 11.84 -11.98 -31.60
N ILE A 191 12.61 -10.92 -31.37
CA ILE A 191 12.19 -9.53 -31.63
C ILE A 191 13.12 -8.96 -32.72
N LYS A 192 12.56 -8.15 -33.63
CA LYS A 192 13.38 -7.37 -34.55
C LYS A 192 13.99 -6.19 -33.83
N ASP A 193 15.31 -6.03 -33.93
CA ASP A 193 16.01 -4.83 -33.46
C ASP A 193 15.73 -3.63 -34.38
N GLU A 194 16.32 -2.47 -34.02
CA GLU A 194 16.17 -1.23 -34.80
C GLU A 194 16.70 -1.33 -36.24
N LEU A 195 17.57 -2.30 -36.52
CA LEU A 195 18.13 -2.59 -37.84
C LEU A 195 17.34 -3.68 -38.60
N GLY A 196 16.24 -4.18 -38.01
CA GLY A 196 15.38 -5.22 -38.59
C GLY A 196 15.94 -6.64 -38.47
N GLN A 197 17.02 -6.88 -37.69
CA GLN A 197 17.59 -8.19 -37.44
C GLN A 197 16.85 -8.87 -36.30
N LEU A 198 16.63 -10.19 -36.46
CA LEU A 198 15.99 -11.00 -35.43
C LEU A 198 16.99 -11.28 -34.30
N GLN A 199 16.66 -10.87 -33.07
CA GLN A 199 17.41 -11.20 -31.87
C GLN A 199 16.52 -11.95 -30.87
N ASP A 200 17.09 -12.97 -30.23
CA ASP A 200 16.45 -13.65 -29.13
C ASP A 200 16.57 -12.77 -27.86
N THR A 201 15.44 -12.38 -27.30
CA THR A 201 15.36 -11.47 -26.15
C THR A 201 14.56 -12.15 -25.04
N GLU A 202 15.12 -12.15 -23.84
CA GLU A 202 14.40 -12.62 -22.65
C GLU A 202 13.36 -11.60 -22.23
N VAL A 203 12.10 -12.03 -22.15
CA VAL A 203 10.98 -11.20 -21.66
C VAL A 203 10.37 -11.83 -20.41
N PHE A 204 9.83 -10.99 -19.56
CA PHE A 204 9.10 -11.43 -18.37
C PHE A 204 7.94 -12.35 -18.75
N GLU A 205 7.86 -13.50 -18.12
CA GLU A 205 6.77 -14.46 -18.28
C GLU A 205 5.86 -14.48 -17.06
N SER A 206 6.43 -14.78 -15.89
CA SER A 206 5.70 -14.82 -14.63
C SER A 206 6.63 -14.52 -13.44
N TYR A 207 6.02 -14.32 -12.29
CA TYR A 207 6.72 -14.17 -11.02
C TYR A 207 6.08 -15.09 -9.99
N GLU A 208 6.90 -15.81 -9.25
CA GLU A 208 6.50 -16.67 -8.16
C GLU A 208 7.10 -16.14 -6.85
N GLN A 209 6.26 -15.81 -5.91
CA GLN A 209 6.63 -15.28 -4.60
C GLN A 209 7.05 -16.44 -3.69
N ASP A 210 8.16 -16.31 -2.95
CA ASP A 210 8.67 -17.36 -2.04
C ASP A 210 7.63 -17.71 -0.97
N ASN A 211 6.92 -16.72 -0.43
CA ASN A 211 5.81 -16.93 0.50
C ASN A 211 4.50 -16.42 -0.11
N PRO A 212 3.65 -17.29 -0.67
CA PRO A 212 2.39 -16.88 -1.30
C PRO A 212 1.37 -16.27 -0.31
N ASN A 213 1.57 -16.45 1.00
CA ASN A 213 0.73 -15.88 2.05
C ASN A 213 1.24 -14.52 2.56
N GLU A 214 2.38 -14.03 2.05
CA GLU A 214 2.88 -12.68 2.36
C GLU A 214 2.10 -11.61 1.59
N TYR A 215 1.44 -10.73 2.31
CA TYR A 215 0.78 -9.52 1.78
C TYR A 215 1.81 -8.40 1.64
N ARG A 216 2.31 -8.19 0.43
CA ARG A 216 3.24 -7.10 0.12
C ARG A 216 2.49 -5.83 -0.18
N MET A 217 2.71 -4.81 0.61
CA MET A 217 2.02 -3.53 0.49
C MET A 217 3.00 -2.39 0.25
N ILE A 218 2.63 -1.49 -0.65
CA ILE A 218 3.34 -0.22 -0.87
C ILE A 218 2.42 0.89 -0.41
N ILE A 219 2.89 1.73 0.52
CA ILE A 219 2.18 2.94 0.95
C ILE A 219 2.98 4.16 0.51
N VAL A 220 2.38 5.06 -0.25
CA VAL A 220 2.97 6.35 -0.64
C VAL A 220 2.20 7.48 0.02
N ASP A 221 2.78 8.10 1.05
CA ASP A 221 2.16 9.17 1.85
C ASP A 221 2.96 10.48 1.74
N THR A 222 2.65 11.32 0.81
CA THR A 222 1.56 11.41 -0.19
C THR A 222 2.15 11.51 -1.60
N VAL A 223 1.45 10.99 -2.62
CA VAL A 223 1.94 11.04 -4.01
C VAL A 223 2.17 12.47 -4.52
N ASN A 224 1.54 13.47 -3.92
CA ASN A 224 1.75 14.88 -4.26
C ASN A 224 3.14 15.41 -3.86
N LEU A 225 3.92 14.68 -3.09
CA LEU A 225 5.26 15.06 -2.60
C LEU A 225 6.37 14.18 -3.19
N ILE A 226 6.08 13.34 -4.17
CA ILE A 226 7.13 12.59 -4.85
C ILE A 226 8.09 13.51 -5.59
N ASP A 227 9.36 13.13 -5.66
CA ASP A 227 10.34 13.85 -6.45
C ASP A 227 10.01 13.73 -7.94
N THR A 228 10.14 14.83 -8.67
CA THR A 228 9.99 14.82 -10.12
C THR A 228 11.24 14.30 -10.79
N GLU A 229 11.11 13.57 -11.87
CA GLU A 229 12.25 13.18 -12.69
C GLU A 229 12.65 14.32 -13.63
N ARG A 230 13.90 14.25 -14.13
CA ARG A 230 14.45 15.29 -15.00
C ARG A 230 13.55 15.54 -16.22
N GLY A 231 13.10 16.78 -16.36
CA GLY A 231 12.24 17.21 -17.47
C GLY A 231 10.75 16.87 -17.30
N MET A 232 10.34 16.29 -16.19
CA MET A 232 8.94 15.98 -15.88
C MET A 232 8.34 17.02 -14.95
N LYS A 233 7.04 17.27 -15.11
CA LYS A 233 6.22 17.97 -14.11
C LYS A 233 5.71 16.96 -13.07
N LEU A 234 5.28 17.46 -11.92
CA LEU A 234 4.73 16.63 -10.86
C LEU A 234 3.61 15.70 -11.37
N LYS A 235 2.70 16.25 -12.18
CA LYS A 235 1.63 15.45 -12.80
C LYS A 235 2.17 14.27 -13.60
N ASP A 236 3.16 14.51 -14.47
CA ASP A 236 3.74 13.47 -15.33
C ASP A 236 4.44 12.39 -14.49
N SER A 237 5.06 12.82 -13.37
CA SER A 237 5.69 11.90 -12.41
C SER A 237 4.65 11.06 -11.67
N ILE A 238 3.52 11.64 -11.24
CA ILE A 238 2.42 10.88 -10.61
C ILE A 238 1.81 9.88 -11.61
N ASP A 239 1.60 10.30 -12.86
CA ASP A 239 1.07 9.42 -13.91
C ASP A 239 2.02 8.26 -14.19
N LYS A 240 3.33 8.51 -14.25
CA LYS A 240 4.37 7.49 -14.40
C LYS A 240 4.42 6.53 -13.22
N LEU A 241 4.34 7.05 -11.98
CA LEU A 241 4.28 6.22 -10.79
C LEU A 241 3.07 5.28 -10.84
N SER A 242 1.87 5.84 -11.11
CA SER A 242 0.64 5.04 -11.23
C SER A 242 0.75 3.95 -12.29
N GLU A 243 1.40 4.25 -13.42
CA GLU A 243 1.66 3.25 -14.46
C GLU A 243 2.58 2.13 -13.96
N TYR A 244 3.68 2.46 -13.29
CA TYR A 244 4.60 1.47 -12.73
C TYR A 244 3.93 0.60 -11.67
N GLU A 245 3.15 1.22 -10.79
CA GLU A 245 2.41 0.53 -9.74
C GLU A 245 1.37 -0.43 -10.30
N ALA A 246 0.52 0.04 -11.23
CA ALA A 246 -0.57 -0.76 -11.75
C ALA A 246 -0.08 -1.86 -12.69
N LYS A 247 0.78 -1.52 -13.67
CA LYS A 247 1.18 -2.48 -14.70
C LYS A 247 2.25 -3.45 -14.27
N TYR A 248 3.16 -3.00 -13.39
CA TYR A 248 4.31 -3.82 -13.03
C TYR A 248 4.23 -4.29 -11.58
N LEU A 249 4.19 -3.40 -10.60
CA LEU A 249 4.27 -3.81 -9.20
C LEU A 249 3.05 -4.63 -8.78
N ARG A 250 1.85 -4.19 -9.11
CA ARG A 250 0.63 -4.95 -8.81
C ARG A 250 0.50 -6.20 -9.68
N ASN A 251 0.54 -6.03 -11.00
CA ASN A 251 0.16 -7.13 -11.93
C ASN A 251 1.26 -8.19 -12.09
N ARG A 252 2.54 -7.81 -11.92
CA ARG A 252 3.66 -8.76 -12.08
C ARG A 252 4.18 -9.26 -10.75
N TYR A 253 4.32 -8.39 -9.75
CA TYR A 253 4.95 -8.70 -8.46
C TYR A 253 3.97 -8.81 -7.30
N HIS A 254 2.66 -8.78 -7.58
CA HIS A 254 1.58 -9.01 -6.62
C HIS A 254 1.49 -8.04 -5.45
N TYR A 255 2.03 -6.83 -5.59
CA TYR A 255 1.91 -5.78 -4.58
C TYR A 255 0.48 -5.26 -4.46
N SER A 256 0.05 -4.99 -3.24
CA SER A 256 -1.09 -4.12 -2.95
C SER A 256 -0.59 -2.69 -2.80
N ILE A 257 -1.18 -1.78 -3.57
CA ILE A 257 -0.75 -0.38 -3.64
C ILE A 257 -1.73 0.49 -2.84
N ILE A 258 -1.20 1.34 -1.98
CA ILE A 258 -1.98 2.30 -1.19
C ILE A 258 -1.42 3.70 -1.44
N ASN A 259 -2.06 4.45 -2.33
CA ASN A 259 -1.69 5.82 -2.62
C ASN A 259 -2.54 6.82 -1.85
N ILE A 260 -1.89 7.71 -1.13
CA ILE A 260 -2.54 8.83 -0.47
C ILE A 260 -2.42 10.04 -1.38
N GLN A 261 -3.55 10.61 -1.79
CA GLN A 261 -3.58 11.75 -2.70
C GLN A 261 -4.45 12.86 -2.14
N GLN A 262 -3.93 14.07 -2.13
CA GLN A 262 -4.69 15.25 -1.76
C GLN A 262 -5.59 15.70 -2.90
N GLN A 263 -6.81 16.12 -2.58
CA GLN A 263 -7.71 16.77 -3.54
C GLN A 263 -7.15 18.13 -3.95
N ALA A 264 -7.36 18.51 -5.22
CA ALA A 264 -6.98 19.83 -5.70
C ALA A 264 -7.78 20.92 -4.98
N PHE A 265 -7.13 22.04 -4.66
CA PHE A 265 -7.71 23.18 -3.95
C PHE A 265 -8.95 23.76 -4.66
N GLU A 266 -8.98 23.71 -5.98
CA GLU A 266 -10.12 24.17 -6.80
C GLU A 266 -11.40 23.37 -6.51
N SER A 267 -11.28 22.09 -6.09
CA SER A 267 -12.44 21.29 -5.66
C SER A 267 -12.94 21.65 -4.26
N GLU A 268 -12.18 22.43 -3.50
CA GLU A 268 -12.53 22.99 -2.18
C GLU A 268 -13.20 24.38 -2.31
N GLY A 269 -13.45 24.87 -3.52
CA GLY A 269 -13.91 26.23 -3.78
C GLY A 269 -15.24 26.58 -3.07
N ASN A 270 -15.38 27.88 -2.73
CA ASN A 270 -16.53 28.42 -2.00
C ASN A 270 -17.92 28.05 -2.60
N GLU A 271 -18.02 27.84 -3.92
CA GLU A 271 -19.26 27.42 -4.57
C GLU A 271 -19.61 25.96 -4.23
N SER A 272 -18.63 25.08 -4.23
CA SER A 272 -18.84 23.66 -3.83
C SER A 272 -19.23 23.57 -2.36
N PHE A 273 -18.64 24.43 -1.50
CA PHE A 273 -18.99 24.52 -0.08
C PHE A 273 -20.41 25.05 0.12
N LYS A 274 -20.80 26.12 -0.59
CA LYS A 274 -22.15 26.71 -0.52
C LYS A 274 -23.24 25.78 -1.02
N LEU A 275 -22.90 24.89 -1.98
CA LEU A 275 -23.82 23.92 -2.54
C LEU A 275 -23.87 22.59 -1.76
N GLY A 276 -23.17 22.46 -0.64
CA GLY A 276 -23.07 21.23 0.13
C GLY A 276 -22.43 20.05 -0.64
N ARG A 277 -21.71 20.33 -1.73
CA ARG A 277 -21.09 19.34 -2.62
C ARG A 277 -19.62 19.07 -2.25
N VAL A 278 -19.28 19.18 -0.97
CA VAL A 278 -17.93 18.94 -0.47
C VAL A 278 -17.71 17.44 -0.28
N ARG A 279 -17.83 16.66 -1.34
CA ARG A 279 -17.48 15.23 -1.31
C ARG A 279 -16.22 15.01 -2.12
N PRO A 280 -15.20 14.31 -1.57
CA PRO A 280 -14.07 13.85 -2.37
C PRO A 280 -14.55 13.08 -3.60
N SER A 281 -13.98 13.37 -4.76
CA SER A 281 -14.39 12.74 -6.01
C SER A 281 -13.17 12.48 -6.90
N ALA A 282 -13.31 11.58 -7.87
CA ALA A 282 -12.27 11.32 -8.85
C ALA A 282 -11.91 12.56 -9.70
N VAL A 283 -12.84 13.50 -9.85
CA VAL A 283 -12.61 14.77 -10.56
C VAL A 283 -11.69 15.70 -9.76
N GLY A 284 -11.78 15.66 -8.42
CA GLY A 284 -10.92 16.43 -7.52
C GLY A 284 -9.45 15.95 -7.44
N LEU A 285 -9.12 14.83 -8.05
CA LEU A 285 -7.73 14.35 -8.21
C LEU A 285 -7.00 15.12 -9.34
N GLY A 286 -7.20 16.43 -9.42
CA GLY A 286 -6.87 17.34 -10.51
C GLY A 286 -5.50 17.19 -11.16
N ASP A 287 -4.48 16.85 -10.37
CA ASP A 287 -3.10 16.72 -10.85
C ASP A 287 -2.86 15.38 -11.58
N SER A 288 -3.61 14.34 -11.28
CA SER A 288 -3.56 13.07 -12.02
C SER A 288 -4.89 12.31 -11.96
N ARG A 289 -5.52 12.18 -13.13
CA ARG A 289 -6.72 11.34 -13.30
C ARG A 289 -6.35 9.86 -13.53
N TYR A 290 -5.10 9.54 -13.82
CA TYR A 290 -4.64 8.16 -14.06
C TYR A 290 -4.77 7.31 -12.80
N THR A 291 -4.44 7.87 -11.64
CA THR A 291 -4.60 7.19 -10.34
C THR A 291 -6.02 6.65 -10.11
N SER A 292 -7.04 7.26 -10.73
CA SER A 292 -8.44 6.80 -10.63
C SER A 292 -8.85 5.80 -11.72
N ARG A 293 -8.12 5.73 -12.84
CA ARG A 293 -8.41 4.81 -13.95
C ARG A 293 -7.93 3.38 -13.68
N ASP A 294 -6.87 3.25 -12.90
CA ASP A 294 -6.24 1.96 -12.59
C ASP A 294 -7.01 1.14 -11.52
N LYS A 295 -8.17 1.63 -11.09
CA LYS A 295 -9.10 0.95 -10.16
C LYS A 295 -10.01 -0.12 -10.80
N ARG A 296 -9.90 -0.36 -12.12
CA ARG A 296 -10.75 -1.34 -12.81
C ARG A 296 -10.05 -2.66 -13.02
#